data_256cd02cbbbb384026ec1a6fb0ce3781
#
_entry.id   256cd02cbbbb384026ec1a6fb0ce3781
#
_cell.length_a   1.000
_cell.length_b   1.000
_cell.length_c   1.000
_cell.angle_alpha   90.00
_cell.angle_beta   90.00
_cell.angle_gamma   90.00
#
_symmetry.space_group_name_H-M   'P 1'
#
loop_
_entity.id
_entity.type
_entity.pdbx_description
1 polymer ?
#
loop_
_entity_poly.entity_id
_entity_poly.type
_entity_poly.pdbx_seq_one_letter_code
_entity_poly.pdbx_strand_id
1 'polypeptide(L)'
;MLDAIKNESQKLGTFKPIFLKISPDESNETIENISNLIELSSLSGLIVSNTTLDKSSLNKSKKYFEGGLSGAPLMKKSTEMIKKISTKHPSMPIIGVGGVLKKDDFLKKIEFGASLVQIYSGFIIKGPKIVSEILQ
;
A
#
# COMPACT_ATOMS: atom_id res chain seq x y z
N MET A 1 2.77 -3.41 19.47
CA MET A 1 3.63 -2.56 18.60
C MET A 1 3.12 -1.11 18.56
N LEU A 2 1.91 -0.83 18.10
CA LEU A 2 1.39 0.56 18.02
C LEU A 2 1.37 1.27 19.38
N ASP A 3 0.93 0.58 20.45
CA ASP A 3 0.95 1.14 21.79
C ASP A 3 2.36 1.47 22.28
N ALA A 4 3.35 0.64 21.96
CA ALA A 4 4.74 0.89 22.31
C ALA A 4 5.27 2.16 21.61
N ILE A 5 4.95 2.34 20.32
CA ILE A 5 5.32 3.54 19.56
C ILE A 5 4.64 4.77 20.17
N LYS A 6 3.34 4.68 20.49
CA LYS A 6 2.58 5.75 21.10
C LYS A 6 3.15 6.17 22.45
N ASN A 7 3.44 5.19 23.31
CA ASN A 7 4.01 5.44 24.63
C ASN A 7 5.40 6.12 24.52
N GLU A 8 6.22 5.68 23.58
CA GLU A 8 7.54 6.28 23.38
C GLU A 8 7.46 7.70 22.82
N SER A 9 6.54 7.93 21.88
CA SER A 9 6.25 9.26 21.34
C SER A 9 5.81 10.25 22.42
N GLN A 10 4.98 9.79 23.36
CA GLN A 10 4.53 10.60 24.51
C GLN A 10 5.69 10.94 25.45
N LYS A 11 6.56 9.98 25.75
CA LYS A 11 7.75 10.22 26.60
C LYS A 11 8.70 11.25 25.99
N LEU A 12 8.87 11.20 24.67
CA LEU A 12 9.75 12.11 23.94
C LEU A 12 9.11 13.51 23.70
N GLY A 13 7.85 13.70 24.07
CA GLY A 13 7.13 14.95 23.84
C GLY A 13 7.00 15.33 22.36
N THR A 14 7.15 14.37 21.45
CA THR A 14 7.10 14.59 20.00
C THR A 14 6.01 13.78 19.35
N PHE A 15 5.14 14.42 18.58
CA PHE A 15 4.16 13.74 17.73
C PHE A 15 4.72 13.61 16.32
N LYS A 16 4.82 12.38 15.84
CA LYS A 16 5.14 12.07 14.44
C LYS A 16 3.99 11.29 13.82
N PRO A 17 3.60 11.62 12.57
CA PRO A 17 2.57 10.86 11.87
C PRO A 17 3.02 9.40 11.66
N ILE A 18 2.14 8.47 11.99
CA ILE A 18 2.39 7.02 11.88
C ILE A 18 1.53 6.46 10.75
N PHE A 19 2.18 5.86 9.77
CA PHE A 19 1.53 5.13 8.68
C PHE A 19 1.77 3.63 8.84
N LEU A 20 0.68 2.86 8.87
CA LEU A 20 0.76 1.40 8.91
C LEU A 20 0.80 0.85 7.49
N LYS A 21 1.87 0.10 7.15
CA LYS A 21 1.98 -0.60 5.87
C LYS A 21 1.45 -2.03 6.00
N ILE A 22 0.51 -2.40 5.14
CA ILE A 22 -0.16 -3.68 5.18
C ILE A 22 0.18 -4.57 3.98
N SER A 23 0.07 -5.89 4.17
CA SER A 23 0.24 -6.89 3.11
C SER A 23 -1.00 -6.93 2.20
N PRO A 24 -0.84 -7.17 0.89
CA PRO A 24 -1.97 -7.38 0.00
C PRO A 24 -2.57 -8.80 0.15
N ASP A 25 -1.94 -9.65 0.94
CA ASP A 25 -2.34 -11.05 1.16
C ASP A 25 -3.17 -11.24 2.44
N GLU A 26 -3.49 -10.13 3.12
CA GLU A 26 -4.29 -10.17 4.33
C GLU A 26 -5.71 -10.69 4.06
N SER A 27 -6.21 -11.50 5.01
CA SER A 27 -7.58 -11.99 4.98
C SER A 27 -8.59 -10.85 5.18
N ASN A 28 -9.84 -11.08 4.80
CA ASN A 28 -10.90 -10.10 5.08
C ASN A 28 -11.06 -9.85 6.59
N GLU A 29 -10.90 -10.87 7.42
CA GLU A 29 -10.92 -10.76 8.87
C GLU A 29 -9.79 -9.87 9.38
N THR A 30 -8.55 -10.05 8.86
CA THR A 30 -7.42 -9.18 9.22
C THR A 30 -7.67 -7.73 8.80
N ILE A 31 -8.28 -7.51 7.62
CA ILE A 31 -8.64 -6.17 7.15
C ILE A 31 -9.68 -5.54 8.08
N GLU A 32 -10.64 -6.31 8.60
CA GLU A 32 -11.62 -5.82 9.59
C GLU A 32 -10.98 -5.49 10.93
N ASN A 33 -10.04 -6.32 11.38
CA ASN A 33 -9.26 -6.03 12.59
C ASN A 33 -8.39 -4.79 12.42
N ILE A 34 -7.80 -4.57 11.25
CA ILE A 34 -7.09 -3.31 10.92
C ILE A 34 -8.05 -2.12 10.95
N SER A 35 -9.28 -2.29 10.48
CA SER A 35 -10.33 -1.28 10.55
C SER A 35 -10.64 -0.87 11.99
N ASN A 36 -10.78 -1.84 12.88
CA ASN A 36 -10.97 -1.58 14.32
C ASN A 36 -9.74 -0.88 14.94
N LEU A 37 -8.54 -1.26 14.51
CA LEU A 37 -7.30 -0.60 14.95
C LEU A 37 -7.21 0.86 14.48
N ILE A 38 -7.71 1.17 13.28
CA ILE A 38 -7.77 2.54 12.75
C ILE A 38 -8.61 3.43 13.67
N GLU A 39 -9.77 2.94 14.12
CA GLU A 39 -10.66 3.68 15.00
C GLU A 39 -10.09 3.86 16.41
N LEU A 40 -9.35 2.87 16.91
CA LEU A 40 -8.79 2.86 18.27
C LEU A 40 -7.38 3.47 18.37
N SER A 41 -6.69 3.65 17.23
CA SER A 41 -5.30 4.09 17.21
C SER A 41 -5.14 5.50 16.61
N SER A 42 -4.06 6.17 17.00
CA SER A 42 -3.66 7.46 16.44
C SER A 42 -2.89 7.31 15.10
N LEU A 43 -3.32 6.39 14.23
CA LEU A 43 -2.73 6.25 12.91
C LEU A 43 -3.05 7.46 12.04
N SER A 44 -2.05 7.96 11.36
CA SER A 44 -2.18 9.09 10.43
C SER A 44 -2.58 8.64 9.03
N GLY A 45 -2.45 7.35 8.72
CA GLY A 45 -2.82 6.78 7.44
C GLY A 45 -2.32 5.34 7.26
N LEU A 46 -2.61 4.80 6.09
CA LEU A 46 -2.20 3.48 5.67
C LEU A 46 -1.32 3.53 4.42
N ILE A 47 -0.39 2.58 4.29
CA ILE A 47 0.34 2.32 3.05
C ILE A 47 -0.16 0.99 2.49
N VAL A 48 -0.83 1.03 1.35
CA VAL A 48 -1.46 -0.12 0.70
C VAL A 48 -0.87 -0.31 -0.70
N SER A 49 0.02 -1.31 -0.93
CA SER A 49 0.35 -2.41 -0.07
C SER A 49 1.86 -2.74 -0.06
N ASN A 50 2.24 -3.75 0.71
CA ASN A 50 3.52 -4.44 0.56
C ASN A 50 3.50 -5.34 -0.69
N THR A 51 4.55 -6.10 -0.94
CA THR A 51 4.63 -7.14 -1.97
C THR A 51 3.71 -8.31 -1.63
N THR A 52 3.34 -9.16 -2.64
CA THR A 52 2.53 -10.36 -2.44
C THR A 52 3.39 -11.62 -2.45
N LEU A 53 3.03 -12.61 -1.64
CA LEU A 53 3.59 -13.95 -1.70
C LEU A 53 2.90 -14.82 -2.77
N ASP A 54 1.76 -14.36 -3.28
CA ASP A 54 1.03 -15.01 -4.36
C ASP A 54 1.77 -14.85 -5.69
N LYS A 55 2.33 -15.94 -6.18
CA LYS A 55 3.09 -16.03 -7.44
C LYS A 55 2.31 -16.72 -8.56
N SER A 56 1.01 -16.91 -8.40
CA SER A 56 0.14 -17.58 -9.36
C SER A 56 0.14 -16.95 -10.76
N SER A 57 0.39 -15.63 -10.83
CA SER A 57 0.49 -14.88 -12.09
C SER A 57 1.81 -15.10 -12.85
N LEU A 58 2.79 -15.76 -12.25
CA LEU A 58 4.06 -16.06 -12.89
C LEU A 58 3.99 -17.36 -13.69
N ASN A 59 4.67 -17.40 -14.84
CA ASN A 59 4.81 -18.63 -15.62
C ASN A 59 5.56 -19.69 -14.83
N LYS A 60 5.05 -20.92 -14.79
CA LYS A 60 5.63 -22.07 -14.06
C LYS A 60 7.08 -22.41 -14.43
N SER A 61 7.53 -21.99 -15.62
CA SER A 61 8.92 -22.20 -16.09
C SER A 61 9.94 -21.27 -15.45
N LYS A 62 9.52 -20.20 -14.76
CA LYS A 62 10.44 -19.30 -14.07
C LYS A 62 10.74 -19.84 -12.68
N LYS A 63 12.03 -19.97 -12.35
CA LYS A 63 12.48 -20.36 -11.01
C LYS A 63 11.87 -19.39 -9.99
N TYR A 64 11.26 -19.96 -8.95
CA TYR A 64 10.73 -19.21 -7.84
C TYR A 64 11.91 -18.74 -6.97
N PHE A 65 12.14 -17.44 -6.95
CA PHE A 65 13.01 -16.81 -5.97
C PHE A 65 12.25 -16.63 -4.65
N GLU A 66 12.95 -16.71 -3.54
CA GLU A 66 12.39 -16.31 -2.25
C GLU A 66 12.08 -14.81 -2.26
N GLY A 67 11.04 -14.40 -1.53
CA GLY A 67 10.60 -13.02 -1.43
C GLY A 67 9.26 -12.74 -2.08
N GLY A 68 8.80 -11.50 -1.90
CA GLY A 68 7.51 -11.03 -2.40
C GLY A 68 7.56 -10.57 -3.86
N LEU A 69 6.48 -10.82 -4.58
CA LEU A 69 6.28 -10.35 -5.95
C LEU A 69 5.81 -8.89 -5.96
N SER A 70 6.47 -8.06 -6.78
CA SER A 70 6.15 -6.65 -6.99
C SER A 70 5.90 -6.34 -8.47
N GLY A 71 5.73 -5.06 -8.81
CA GLY A 71 5.53 -4.62 -10.19
C GLY A 71 4.12 -4.90 -10.71
N ALA A 72 3.96 -5.00 -12.04
CA ALA A 72 2.67 -5.12 -12.72
C ALA A 72 1.72 -6.20 -12.13
N PRO A 73 2.19 -7.39 -11.75
CA PRO A 73 1.31 -8.43 -11.18
C PRO A 73 0.59 -7.99 -9.88
N LEU A 74 1.19 -7.07 -9.12
CA LEU A 74 0.63 -6.58 -7.88
C LEU A 74 -0.48 -5.53 -8.07
N MET A 75 -0.57 -4.90 -9.26
CA MET A 75 -1.43 -3.74 -9.52
C MET A 75 -2.89 -4.00 -9.14
N LYS A 76 -3.48 -5.09 -9.64
CA LYS A 76 -4.89 -5.41 -9.40
C LYS A 76 -5.16 -5.62 -7.92
N LYS A 77 -4.40 -6.49 -7.26
CA LYS A 77 -4.59 -6.88 -5.88
C LYS A 77 -4.46 -5.70 -4.92
N SER A 78 -3.41 -4.88 -5.09
CA SER A 78 -3.20 -3.68 -4.25
C SER A 78 -4.29 -2.61 -4.47
N THR A 79 -4.78 -2.45 -5.69
CA THR A 79 -5.84 -1.47 -6.00
C THR A 79 -7.19 -1.90 -5.45
N GLU A 80 -7.55 -3.19 -5.55
CA GLU A 80 -8.76 -3.73 -4.94
C GLU A 80 -8.74 -3.59 -3.41
N MET A 81 -7.59 -3.76 -2.78
CA MET A 81 -7.44 -3.55 -1.34
C MET A 81 -7.63 -2.07 -0.96
N ILE A 82 -7.08 -1.14 -1.73
CA ILE A 82 -7.33 0.30 -1.54
C ILE A 82 -8.84 0.57 -1.56
N LYS A 83 -9.56 0.07 -2.57
CA LYS A 83 -11.01 0.24 -2.68
C LYS A 83 -11.76 -0.29 -1.46
N LYS A 84 -11.43 -1.50 -1.00
CA LYS A 84 -12.07 -2.10 0.18
C LYS A 84 -11.91 -1.23 1.42
N ILE A 85 -10.72 -0.71 1.66
CA ILE A 85 -10.41 0.10 2.83
C ILE A 85 -11.04 1.49 2.70
N SER A 86 -10.88 2.17 1.58
CA SER A 86 -11.43 3.52 1.36
C SER A 86 -12.95 3.56 1.44
N THR A 87 -13.62 2.49 1.01
CA THR A 87 -15.09 2.38 1.13
C THR A 87 -15.55 2.29 2.58
N LYS A 88 -14.79 1.59 3.44
CA LYS A 88 -15.11 1.47 4.88
C LYS A 88 -14.66 2.70 5.68
N HIS A 89 -13.54 3.29 5.31
CA HIS A 89 -12.89 4.40 6.01
C HIS A 89 -12.55 5.55 5.06
N PRO A 90 -13.56 6.28 4.56
CA PRO A 90 -13.38 7.31 3.52
C PRO A 90 -12.53 8.50 3.97
N SER A 91 -12.40 8.74 5.26
CA SER A 91 -11.56 9.81 5.83
C SER A 91 -10.11 9.38 6.11
N MET A 92 -9.78 8.08 5.99
CA MET A 92 -8.43 7.58 6.25
C MET A 92 -7.50 7.86 5.07
N PRO A 93 -6.41 8.62 5.25
CA PRO A 93 -5.43 8.82 4.19
C PRO A 93 -4.75 7.50 3.77
N ILE A 94 -4.76 7.19 2.49
CA ILE A 94 -4.15 5.99 1.95
C ILE A 94 -3.04 6.36 0.96
N ILE A 95 -1.83 5.85 1.18
CA ILE A 95 -0.75 5.87 0.20
C ILE A 95 -0.82 4.57 -0.60
N GLY A 96 -1.26 4.65 -1.85
CA GLY A 96 -1.38 3.50 -2.74
C GLY A 96 -0.02 3.07 -3.28
N VAL A 97 0.34 1.80 -3.13
CA VAL A 97 1.60 1.22 -3.61
C VAL A 97 1.35 -0.08 -4.34
N GLY A 98 2.13 -0.35 -5.39
CA GLY A 98 2.16 -1.63 -6.11
C GLY A 98 1.64 -1.54 -7.53
N GLY A 99 2.51 -1.88 -8.47
CA GLY A 99 2.20 -2.08 -9.87
C GLY A 99 2.03 -0.84 -10.74
N VAL A 100 2.36 0.35 -10.25
CA VAL A 100 2.27 1.59 -11.02
C VAL A 100 3.43 1.69 -12.00
N LEU A 101 3.12 1.61 -13.30
CA LEU A 101 4.06 1.68 -14.41
C LEU A 101 3.71 2.77 -15.43
N LYS A 102 2.52 3.32 -15.39
CA LYS A 102 2.01 4.35 -16.30
C LYS A 102 0.93 5.20 -15.63
N LYS A 103 0.54 6.29 -16.29
CA LYS A 103 -0.48 7.23 -15.83
C LYS A 103 -1.80 6.56 -15.43
N ASP A 104 -2.31 5.65 -16.27
CA ASP A 104 -3.58 4.95 -16.00
C ASP A 104 -3.53 4.16 -14.67
N ASP A 105 -2.37 3.57 -14.34
CA ASP A 105 -2.20 2.82 -13.09
C ASP A 105 -2.25 3.77 -11.88
N PHE A 106 -1.65 4.94 -12.02
CA PHE A 106 -1.72 6.00 -11.02
C PHE A 106 -3.16 6.49 -10.83
N LEU A 107 -3.82 6.85 -11.92
CA LEU A 107 -5.21 7.35 -11.89
C LEU A 107 -6.16 6.35 -11.25
N LYS A 108 -6.01 5.06 -11.57
CA LYS A 108 -6.80 4.01 -10.93
C LYS A 108 -6.62 3.96 -9.42
N LYS A 109 -5.40 4.13 -8.91
CA LYS A 109 -5.21 4.14 -7.45
C LYS A 109 -5.90 5.34 -6.80
N ILE A 110 -5.83 6.51 -7.42
CA ILE A 110 -6.54 7.71 -6.94
C ILE A 110 -8.05 7.51 -7.01
N GLU A 111 -8.58 7.03 -8.13
CA GLU A 111 -10.00 6.74 -8.32
C GLU A 111 -10.54 5.77 -7.24
N PHE A 112 -9.73 4.80 -6.83
CA PHE A 112 -10.09 3.80 -5.83
C PHE A 112 -9.85 4.27 -4.39
N GLY A 113 -9.45 5.52 -4.18
CA GLY A 113 -9.41 6.17 -2.87
C GLY A 113 -8.02 6.36 -2.28
N ALA A 114 -6.94 6.20 -3.07
CA ALA A 114 -5.63 6.61 -2.61
C ALA A 114 -5.50 8.13 -2.61
N SER A 115 -5.01 8.70 -1.51
CA SER A 115 -4.68 10.13 -1.40
C SER A 115 -3.35 10.47 -2.06
N LEU A 116 -2.40 9.54 -2.02
CA LEU A 116 -1.08 9.63 -2.63
C LEU A 116 -0.70 8.29 -3.25
N VAL A 117 0.26 8.31 -4.18
CA VAL A 117 0.78 7.09 -4.81
C VAL A 117 2.29 7.03 -4.67
N GLN A 118 2.77 5.88 -4.20
CA GLN A 118 4.20 5.57 -4.10
C GLN A 118 4.60 4.61 -5.22
N ILE A 119 5.72 4.88 -5.88
CA ILE A 119 6.27 4.09 -6.98
C ILE A 119 7.58 3.47 -6.53
N TYR A 120 7.76 2.16 -6.74
CA TYR A 120 9.01 1.45 -6.49
C TYR A 120 9.52 0.73 -7.74
N SER A 121 8.91 -0.40 -8.13
CA SER A 121 9.35 -1.19 -9.29
C SER A 121 9.29 -0.40 -10.59
N GLY A 122 8.30 0.45 -10.78
CA GLY A 122 8.20 1.34 -11.93
C GLY A 122 9.39 2.29 -12.03
N PHE A 123 9.84 2.83 -10.91
CA PHE A 123 11.01 3.70 -10.85
C PHE A 123 12.31 2.94 -11.19
N ILE A 124 12.46 1.71 -10.69
CA ILE A 124 13.62 0.87 -11.02
C ILE A 124 13.66 0.51 -12.52
N ILE A 125 12.51 0.18 -13.11
CA ILE A 125 12.41 -0.26 -14.50
C ILE A 125 12.55 0.90 -15.49
N LYS A 126 11.91 2.03 -15.21
CA LYS A 126 11.82 3.18 -16.14
C LYS A 126 12.70 4.37 -15.77
N GLY A 127 13.30 4.34 -14.58
CA GLY A 127 14.07 5.46 -14.04
C GLY A 127 13.18 6.64 -13.59
N PRO A 128 13.80 7.77 -13.20
CA PRO A 128 13.08 8.93 -12.64
C PRO A 128 12.08 9.58 -13.60
N LYS A 129 12.25 9.38 -14.90
CA LYS A 129 11.35 9.92 -15.94
C LYS A 129 9.90 9.46 -15.79
N ILE A 130 9.67 8.29 -15.17
CA ILE A 130 8.31 7.78 -14.90
C ILE A 130 7.46 8.78 -14.14
N VAL A 131 8.03 9.59 -13.25
CA VAL A 131 7.29 10.57 -12.45
C VAL A 131 6.69 11.64 -13.36
N SER A 132 7.47 12.20 -14.27
CA SER A 132 6.94 13.17 -15.24
C SER A 132 5.94 12.56 -16.22
N GLU A 133 6.17 11.31 -16.66
CA GLU A 133 5.24 10.59 -17.56
C GLU A 133 3.86 10.33 -16.91
N ILE A 134 3.83 10.16 -15.59
CA ILE A 134 2.58 9.91 -14.86
C ILE A 134 1.81 11.19 -14.59
N LEU A 135 2.52 12.32 -14.39
CA LEU A 135 1.93 13.60 -14.01
C LEU A 135 1.52 14.48 -15.18
N GLN A 136 1.98 14.19 -16.40
CA GLN A 136 1.53 14.84 -17.64
C GLN A 136 0.18 14.32 -18.11
#